data_f4245513af3b7706b9086df9fce5f87c
#
_entry.id   f4245513af3b7706b9086df9fce5f87c
#
_cell.length_a   1.000
_cell.length_b   1.000
_cell.length_c   1.000
_cell.angle_alpha   90.00
_cell.angle_beta   90.00
_cell.angle_gamma   90.00
#
_symmetry.space_group_name_H-M   'P 1'
#
loop_
_entity.id
_entity.type
_entity.pdbx_description
1 polymer ?
#
loop_
_entity_poly.entity_id
_entity_poly.type
_entity_poly.pdbx_seq_one_letter_code
_entity_poly.pdbx_strand_id
1 'polypeptide(L)'
;MEIKYKIWIEKNGKVIFGKGRDTILQAIDEQSSLNAAAKELGMSYRAAWGRLKASEERMEKKLVESGTMEKSLHLTSEARTIIERFKKLEKDVENILHKAEKDFKKMF
;
A
#
# COMPACT_ATOMS: atom_id res chain seq x y z
N MET A 1 20.22 17.13 6.95
CA MET A 1 18.79 17.33 7.22
C MET A 1 17.94 16.57 6.23
N GLU A 2 16.74 16.21 6.62
CA GLU A 2 15.81 15.45 5.80
C GLU A 2 14.42 16.05 5.88
N ILE A 3 13.73 16.05 4.75
CA ILE A 3 12.31 16.41 4.71
C ILE A 3 11.52 15.11 4.71
N LYS A 4 10.66 14.95 5.69
CA LYS A 4 9.81 13.76 5.83
C LYS A 4 8.43 14.04 5.25
N TYR A 5 7.76 13.00 4.77
CA TYR A 5 6.44 13.12 4.19
C TYR A 5 5.65 11.84 4.38
N LYS A 6 4.36 11.93 4.17
CA LYS A 6 3.47 10.78 4.20
C LYS A 6 2.37 11.01 3.18
N ILE A 7 2.13 10.02 2.34
CA ILE A 7 1.13 10.08 1.28
C ILE A 7 0.12 8.96 1.47
N TRP A 8 -1.14 9.29 1.30
CA TRP A 8 -2.20 8.30 1.17
C TRP A 8 -3.26 8.85 0.21
N ILE A 9 -4.07 7.96 -0.35
CA ILE A 9 -5.10 8.29 -1.32
C ILE A 9 -6.47 8.13 -0.67
N GLU A 10 -7.31 9.14 -0.80
CA GLU A 10 -8.69 9.12 -0.29
C GLU A 10 -9.68 9.22 -1.45
N LYS A 11 -10.81 8.59 -1.26
CA LYS A 11 -11.97 8.72 -2.14
C LYS A 11 -13.15 9.08 -1.26
N ASN A 12 -13.81 10.20 -1.56
CA ASN A 12 -14.92 10.71 -0.75
C ASN A 12 -14.57 10.86 0.73
N GLY A 13 -13.35 11.32 1.02
CA GLY A 13 -12.88 11.55 2.39
C GLY A 13 -12.45 10.31 3.16
N LYS A 14 -12.44 9.15 2.53
CA LYS A 14 -12.04 7.89 3.17
C LYS A 14 -10.82 7.29 2.50
N VAL A 15 -9.91 6.77 3.31
CA VAL A 15 -8.66 6.18 2.82
C VAL A 15 -8.96 4.96 1.95
N ILE A 16 -8.41 4.94 0.74
CA ILE A 16 -8.48 3.77 -0.14
C ILE A 16 -7.13 3.10 -0.31
N PHE A 17 -6.03 3.85 -0.23
CA PHE A 17 -4.70 3.29 -0.41
C PHE A 17 -3.65 4.16 0.27
N GLY A 18 -2.57 3.54 0.69
CA GLY A 18 -1.41 4.17 1.30
C GLY A 18 -0.40 3.11 1.65
N LYS A 19 0.62 3.49 2.39
CA LYS A 19 1.72 2.59 2.74
C LYS A 19 1.25 1.31 3.45
N GLY A 20 0.26 1.44 4.34
CA GLY A 20 -0.26 0.27 5.07
C GLY A 20 -0.92 -0.77 4.16
N ARG A 21 -1.77 -0.33 3.22
CA ARG A 21 -2.40 -1.24 2.25
C ARG A 21 -1.39 -1.82 1.28
N ASP A 22 -0.45 -0.99 0.82
CA ASP A 22 0.64 -1.42 -0.04
C ASP A 22 1.44 -2.56 0.62
N THR A 23 1.82 -2.37 1.86
CA THR A 23 2.57 -3.37 2.64
C THR A 23 1.79 -4.69 2.78
N ILE A 24 0.50 -4.61 3.08
CA ILE A 24 -0.37 -5.80 3.18
C ILE A 24 -0.42 -6.54 1.84
N LEU A 25 -0.65 -5.83 0.74
CA LEU A 25 -0.74 -6.44 -0.59
C LEU A 25 0.57 -7.10 -1.00
N GLN A 26 1.69 -6.44 -0.77
CA GLN A 26 2.99 -7.02 -1.10
C GLN A 26 3.29 -8.26 -0.27
N ALA A 27 2.92 -8.27 1.00
CA ALA A 27 3.08 -9.44 1.85
C ALA A 27 2.20 -10.61 1.37
N ILE A 28 0.97 -10.34 0.91
CA ILE A 28 0.11 -11.35 0.32
C ILE A 28 0.73 -11.91 -0.96
N ASP A 29 1.31 -11.05 -1.78
CA ASP A 29 1.97 -11.47 -3.02
C ASP A 29 3.12 -12.44 -2.74
N GLU A 30 3.90 -12.19 -1.68
CA GLU A 30 5.01 -13.05 -1.28
C GLU A 30 4.55 -14.34 -0.61
N GLN A 31 3.56 -14.27 0.28
CA GLN A 31 3.14 -15.38 1.12
C GLN A 31 1.99 -16.22 0.53
N SER A 32 1.29 -15.70 -0.46
CA SER A 32 0.08 -16.31 -1.04
C SER A 32 -1.01 -16.61 0.01
N SER A 33 -1.00 -15.86 1.12
CA SER A 33 -1.90 -16.08 2.25
C SER A 33 -2.05 -14.81 3.06
N LEU A 34 -3.29 -14.42 3.36
CA LEU A 34 -3.55 -13.28 4.22
C LEU A 34 -3.12 -13.56 5.66
N ASN A 35 -3.34 -14.79 6.13
CA ASN A 35 -2.94 -15.18 7.47
C ASN A 35 -1.42 -15.07 7.65
N ALA A 36 -0.66 -15.62 6.71
CA ALA A 36 0.81 -15.54 6.75
C ALA A 36 1.30 -14.10 6.60
N ALA A 37 0.67 -13.31 5.72
CA ALA A 37 1.01 -11.90 5.53
C ALA A 37 0.78 -11.09 6.80
N ALA A 38 -0.37 -11.25 7.44
CA ALA A 38 -0.68 -10.56 8.70
C ALA A 38 0.32 -10.91 9.78
N LYS A 39 0.67 -12.20 9.89
CA LYS A 39 1.64 -12.69 10.86
C LYS A 39 3.01 -12.07 10.65
N GLU A 40 3.47 -12.01 9.42
CA GLU A 40 4.74 -11.38 9.05
C GLU A 40 4.78 -9.91 9.44
N LEU A 41 3.65 -9.21 9.26
CA LEU A 41 3.54 -7.78 9.56
C LEU A 41 3.22 -7.48 11.02
N GLY A 42 3.07 -8.49 11.86
CA GLY A 42 2.71 -8.29 13.26
C GLY A 42 1.30 -7.75 13.44
N MET A 43 0.40 -8.04 12.51
CA MET A 43 -1.01 -7.61 12.55
C MET A 43 -1.90 -8.79 12.84
N SER A 44 -3.09 -8.52 13.42
CA SER A 44 -4.11 -9.56 13.49
C SER A 44 -4.68 -9.80 12.08
N TYR A 45 -5.12 -11.03 11.84
CA TYR A 45 -5.82 -11.38 10.60
C TYR A 45 -7.00 -10.44 10.35
N ARG A 46 -7.79 -10.20 11.41
CA ARG A 46 -8.97 -9.34 11.34
C ARG A 46 -8.62 -7.92 10.91
N ALA A 47 -7.55 -7.35 11.45
CA ALA A 47 -7.12 -6.00 11.10
C ALA A 47 -6.68 -5.92 9.64
N ALA A 48 -5.88 -6.88 9.18
CA ALA A 48 -5.43 -6.92 7.79
C ALA A 48 -6.60 -7.09 6.83
N TRP A 49 -7.51 -8.03 7.13
CA TRP A 49 -8.71 -8.28 6.34
C TRP A 49 -9.61 -7.04 6.27
N GLY A 50 -9.85 -6.41 7.43
CA GLY A 50 -10.71 -5.23 7.52
C GLY A 50 -10.20 -4.07 6.68
N ARG A 51 -8.91 -3.80 6.71
CA ARG A 51 -8.29 -2.72 5.90
C ARG A 51 -8.40 -3.03 4.42
N LEU A 52 -8.14 -4.27 4.04
CA LEU A 52 -8.19 -4.70 2.66
C LEU A 52 -9.62 -4.60 2.11
N LYS A 53 -10.59 -5.11 2.85
CA LYS A 53 -12.00 -5.08 2.45
C LYS A 53 -12.55 -3.66 2.40
N ALA A 54 -12.16 -2.79 3.33
CA ALA A 54 -12.56 -1.39 3.30
C ALA A 54 -12.06 -0.71 2.03
N SER A 55 -10.82 -0.96 1.65
CA SER A 55 -10.26 -0.40 0.41
C SER A 55 -10.98 -0.93 -0.82
N GLU A 56 -11.21 -2.24 -0.90
CA GLU A 56 -11.94 -2.84 -2.03
C GLU A 56 -13.34 -2.25 -2.18
N GLU A 57 -14.05 -2.11 -1.08
CA GLU A 57 -15.40 -1.57 -1.07
C GLU A 57 -15.42 -0.11 -1.52
N ARG A 58 -14.51 0.71 -0.98
CA ARG A 58 -14.42 2.14 -1.32
C ARG A 58 -13.96 2.38 -2.74
N MET A 59 -13.06 1.55 -3.24
CA MET A 59 -12.55 1.63 -4.61
C MET A 59 -13.50 1.00 -5.63
N GLU A 60 -14.41 0.15 -5.17
CA GLU A 60 -15.27 -0.68 -6.02
C GLU A 60 -14.44 -1.56 -6.95
N LYS A 61 -13.33 -2.07 -6.43
CA LYS A 61 -12.40 -2.94 -7.15
C LYS A 61 -11.93 -4.07 -6.23
N LYS A 62 -11.75 -5.25 -6.80
CA LYS A 62 -11.10 -6.34 -6.08
C LYS A 62 -9.60 -6.14 -6.10
N LEU A 63 -8.96 -6.34 -4.96
CA LEU A 63 -7.51 -6.26 -4.83
C LEU A 63 -6.88 -7.64 -4.71
N VAL A 64 -7.64 -8.59 -4.17
CA VAL A 64 -7.20 -9.98 -4.03
C VAL A 64 -8.29 -10.92 -4.54
N GLU A 65 -7.87 -12.10 -4.98
CA GLU A 65 -8.76 -13.17 -5.40
C GLU A 65 -8.19 -14.52 -4.99
N SER A 66 -9.06 -15.52 -4.90
CA SER A 66 -8.68 -16.87 -4.47
C SER A 66 -7.73 -17.51 -5.48
N GLY A 67 -6.69 -18.15 -4.95
CA GLY A 67 -5.78 -18.95 -5.75
C GLY A 67 -6.29 -20.35 -5.96
N THR A 68 -5.45 -21.19 -6.58
CA THR A 68 -5.79 -22.59 -6.89
C THR A 68 -5.72 -23.48 -5.65
N MET A 69 -4.93 -23.12 -4.64
CA MET A 69 -4.81 -23.86 -3.40
C MET A 69 -5.82 -23.35 -2.38
N GLU A 70 -6.24 -24.23 -1.47
CA GLU A 70 -7.17 -23.85 -0.41
C GLU A 70 -6.59 -22.68 0.41
N LYS A 71 -7.43 -21.67 0.64
CA LYS A 71 -7.09 -20.45 1.41
C LYS A 71 -5.94 -19.65 0.82
N SER A 72 -5.50 -19.96 -0.40
CA SER A 72 -4.49 -19.13 -1.05
C SER A 72 -5.13 -17.89 -1.66
N LEU A 73 -4.36 -16.81 -1.67
CA LEU A 73 -4.76 -15.54 -2.27
C LEU A 73 -3.65 -15.05 -3.19
N HIS A 74 -4.07 -14.35 -4.24
CA HIS A 74 -3.13 -13.63 -5.10
C HIS A 74 -3.70 -12.26 -5.44
N LEU A 75 -2.83 -11.37 -5.90
CA LEU A 75 -3.22 -10.01 -6.26
C LEU A 75 -3.94 -10.00 -7.61
N THR A 76 -4.94 -9.12 -7.71
CA THR A 76 -5.57 -8.85 -9.00
C THR A 76 -4.68 -7.94 -9.84
N SER A 77 -5.00 -7.80 -11.13
CA SER A 77 -4.32 -6.84 -11.99
C SER A 77 -4.52 -5.40 -11.52
N GLU A 78 -5.70 -5.09 -10.98
CA GLU A 78 -6.00 -3.77 -10.40
C GLU A 78 -5.09 -3.47 -9.22
N ALA A 79 -4.85 -4.47 -8.35
CA ALA A 79 -3.94 -4.31 -7.22
C ALA A 79 -2.52 -4.03 -7.69
N ARG A 80 -2.04 -4.75 -8.68
CA ARG A 80 -0.70 -4.53 -9.24
C ARG A 80 -0.57 -3.15 -9.85
N THR A 81 -1.61 -2.69 -10.52
CA THR A 81 -1.62 -1.35 -11.12
C THR A 81 -1.54 -0.26 -10.07
N ILE A 82 -2.33 -0.35 -9.00
CA ILE A 82 -2.31 0.69 -7.96
C ILE A 82 -0.98 0.70 -7.21
N ILE A 83 -0.39 -0.47 -6.97
CA ILE A 83 0.93 -0.58 -6.34
C ILE A 83 1.98 0.14 -7.18
N GLU A 84 2.00 -0.12 -8.49
CA GLU A 84 2.95 0.52 -9.40
C GLU A 84 2.78 2.03 -9.46
N ARG A 85 1.54 2.51 -9.56
CA ARG A 85 1.24 3.94 -9.61
C ARG A 85 1.59 4.63 -8.30
N PHE A 86 1.34 3.99 -7.19
CA PHE A 86 1.68 4.53 -5.88
C PHE A 86 3.20 4.64 -5.71
N LYS A 87 3.92 3.61 -6.14
CA LYS A 87 5.39 3.59 -6.11
C LYS A 87 5.98 4.71 -6.96
N LYS A 88 5.41 4.94 -8.15
CA LYS A 88 5.84 6.03 -9.01
C LYS A 88 5.57 7.39 -8.36
N LEU A 89 4.41 7.56 -7.74
CA LEU A 89 4.06 8.79 -7.03
C LEU A 89 5.05 9.06 -5.90
N GLU A 90 5.35 8.05 -5.09
CA GLU A 90 6.33 8.18 -4.01
C GLU A 90 7.69 8.61 -4.54
N LYS A 91 8.14 8.02 -5.63
CA LYS A 91 9.42 8.34 -6.24
C LYS A 91 9.45 9.78 -6.75
N ASP A 92 8.38 10.23 -7.40
CA ASP A 92 8.28 11.60 -7.90
C ASP A 92 8.32 12.61 -6.75
N VAL A 93 7.60 12.32 -5.66
CA VAL A 93 7.61 13.18 -4.47
C VAL A 93 8.99 13.20 -3.82
N GLU A 94 9.64 12.05 -3.69
CA GLU A 94 11.00 11.96 -3.14
C GLU A 94 11.98 12.82 -3.94
N ASN A 95 11.88 12.81 -5.27
CA ASN A 95 12.74 13.63 -6.12
C ASN A 95 12.54 15.12 -5.88
N ILE A 96 11.28 15.55 -5.70
CA ILE A 96 10.95 16.95 -5.38
C ILE A 96 11.53 17.32 -4.02
N LEU A 97 11.39 16.45 -3.03
CA LEU A 97 11.86 16.70 -1.68
C LEU A 97 13.39 16.73 -1.61
N HIS A 98 14.07 15.90 -2.38
CA HIS A 98 15.54 15.93 -2.46
C HIS A 98 16.05 17.27 -2.99
N LYS A 99 15.38 17.83 -3.99
CA LYS A 99 15.71 19.16 -4.51
C LYS A 99 15.50 20.24 -3.46
N ALA A 100 14.37 20.15 -2.75
CA ALA A 100 14.05 21.10 -1.68
C ALA A 100 15.05 20.99 -0.53
N GLU A 101 15.48 19.79 -0.18
CA GLU A 101 16.49 19.57 0.87
C GLU A 101 17.80 20.30 0.55
N LYS A 102 18.25 20.25 -0.68
CA LYS A 102 19.46 20.95 -1.12
C LYS A 102 19.32 22.45 -0.91
N ASP A 103 18.15 22.99 -1.19
CA ASP A 103 17.85 24.40 -1.03
C ASP A 103 17.82 24.80 0.44
N PHE A 104 17.08 24.04 1.27
CA PHE A 104 17.02 24.29 2.71
C PHE A 104 18.37 24.11 3.40
N LYS A 105 19.19 23.19 2.92
CA LYS A 105 20.51 22.93 3.48
C LYS A 105 21.42 24.16 3.45
N LYS A 106 21.21 25.05 2.48
CA LYS A 106 21.94 26.30 2.40
C LYS A 106 21.56 27.30 3.50
N MET A 107 20.37 27.14 4.09
CA MET A 107 19.84 28.01 5.15
C MET A 107 20.23 27.54 6.54
N PHE A 108 20.48 26.27 6.71
CA PHE A 108 20.77 25.64 8.00
C PHE A 108 22.19 25.02 7.99
#